data_a99797457f72c8fd9b7322ca8a8260fc
#
_entry.id   a99797457f72c8fd9b7322ca8a8260fc
#
_cell.length_a   1.000
_cell.length_b   1.000
_cell.length_c   1.000
_cell.angle_alpha   90.00
_cell.angle_beta   90.00
_cell.angle_gamma   90.00
#
_symmetry.space_group_name_H-M   'P 1'
#
loop_
_entity.id
_entity.type
_entity.pdbx_description
1 polymer ?
#
loop_
_entity_poly.entity_id
_entity_poly.type
_entity_poly.pdbx_seq_one_letter_code
_entity_poly.pdbx_strand_id
1 'polypeptide(L)'
;MLGCAVAGPHALTAGAGAASRVSGPQLQPIVEAEEDVYSYEPANNGAGPMWCSGSTCLARLGDEVLASGLETLKNAKPLNNCRWLLFKRAAGGWQQVQADPTGRTREPCPLVGFPDGRLFLSANPTLVTNLEAYSGPARPEILQFSASNPAAPFQRLLPLWDGAPPFTEHSYRSFAADGPGRELILFQNIGYTHAEWAFRDRKGRWIASGKLKWPWGAEYDKPQPIRVCYPDVALKKRAVHFCGVSDIVEPYAQWRAFKKQLTGRDWDYDFRRLFYTWTSDVTKGKFSDWLELASRDKTCGWISPGDLWVAPDGAAHIVWTERALDERLREKFFPGQKQSHSLNYAVVRAGKVLSRHTLLLAEEGKSNEIPSLARLQATPENRLFVFYYVGGTDAAGKPVSENRLMELYLSGGNGAPVQVPLKHPLSSYFTATARGGSPPSKTLELLGLRVGTPATVSYARVRLW
;
A
#
# COMPACT_ATOMS: atom_id res chain seq x y z
N MET A 1 6.45 -64.18 -24.62
CA MET A 1 7.40 -63.60 -23.71
C MET A 1 7.98 -62.35 -24.33
N LEU A 2 7.39 -61.20 -24.01
CA LEU A 2 7.96 -59.87 -24.34
C LEU A 2 8.15 -59.12 -23.02
N GLY A 3 9.40 -58.83 -22.75
CA GLY A 3 9.77 -58.05 -21.54
C GLY A 3 9.57 -56.58 -21.72
N CYS A 4 8.77 -55.95 -20.85
CA CYS A 4 8.68 -54.51 -20.71
C CYS A 4 9.82 -53.98 -19.83
N ALA A 5 10.68 -53.15 -20.39
CA ALA A 5 11.68 -52.40 -19.65
C ALA A 5 11.03 -51.16 -19.03
N VAL A 6 11.10 -51.05 -17.71
CA VAL A 6 10.66 -49.88 -16.93
C VAL A 6 11.82 -48.90 -16.92
N ALA A 7 11.60 -47.71 -17.51
CA ALA A 7 12.53 -46.60 -17.41
C ALA A 7 12.32 -45.87 -16.08
N GLY A 8 13.36 -45.77 -15.26
CA GLY A 8 13.36 -45.03 -14.01
C GLY A 8 13.43 -43.51 -14.26
N PRO A 9 13.01 -42.65 -13.30
CA PRO A 9 13.02 -41.22 -13.46
C PRO A 9 14.44 -40.65 -13.34
N HIS A 10 14.86 -39.95 -14.38
CA HIS A 10 16.07 -39.13 -14.33
C HIS A 10 15.89 -37.95 -13.38
N ALA A 11 16.67 -37.92 -12.32
CA ALA A 11 16.79 -36.77 -11.45
C ALA A 11 17.52 -35.64 -12.22
N LEU A 12 16.77 -34.58 -12.55
CA LEU A 12 17.35 -33.32 -13.03
C LEU A 12 18.04 -32.63 -11.85
N THR A 13 19.38 -32.74 -11.79
CA THR A 13 20.19 -31.87 -10.94
C THR A 13 20.15 -30.45 -11.49
N ALA A 14 19.40 -29.59 -10.79
CA ALA A 14 19.43 -28.16 -11.06
C ALA A 14 20.81 -27.61 -10.66
N GLY A 15 21.66 -27.39 -11.64
CA GLY A 15 22.85 -26.59 -11.48
C GLY A 15 22.47 -25.16 -11.11
N ALA A 16 22.76 -24.76 -9.86
CA ALA A 16 22.67 -23.38 -9.43
C ALA A 16 23.73 -22.56 -10.17
N GLY A 17 23.39 -22.02 -11.32
CA GLY A 17 24.17 -21.00 -11.99
C GLY A 17 24.25 -19.78 -11.07
N ALA A 18 25.45 -19.45 -10.61
CA ALA A 18 25.75 -18.23 -9.87
C ALA A 18 25.40 -17.04 -10.75
N ALA A 19 24.22 -16.44 -10.52
CA ALA A 19 23.84 -15.18 -11.14
C ALA A 19 24.92 -14.14 -10.80
N SER A 20 25.47 -13.48 -11.80
CA SER A 20 26.48 -12.44 -11.64
C SER A 20 25.91 -11.34 -10.74
N ARG A 21 26.43 -11.24 -9.52
CA ARG A 21 26.11 -10.14 -8.60
C ARG A 21 26.52 -8.84 -9.27
N VAL A 22 25.59 -7.91 -9.44
CA VAL A 22 25.94 -6.53 -9.77
C VAL A 22 26.82 -6.04 -8.63
N SER A 23 28.10 -5.75 -8.92
CA SER A 23 29.07 -5.27 -7.94
C SER A 23 28.70 -3.83 -7.55
N GLY A 24 27.88 -3.66 -6.56
CA GLY A 24 27.50 -2.38 -5.98
C GLY A 24 27.92 -2.28 -4.52
N PRO A 25 27.87 -1.09 -3.90
CA PRO A 25 28.14 -0.93 -2.47
C PRO A 25 27.26 -1.88 -1.64
N GLN A 26 27.86 -2.48 -0.60
CA GLN A 26 27.13 -3.32 0.33
C GLN A 26 26.08 -2.48 1.07
N LEU A 27 24.91 -3.06 1.32
CA LEU A 27 23.85 -2.45 2.11
C LEU A 27 24.36 -2.20 3.54
N GLN A 28 24.40 -0.93 3.93
CA GLN A 28 24.82 -0.47 5.26
C GLN A 28 23.96 0.75 5.66
N PRO A 29 22.76 0.51 6.17
CA PRO A 29 21.83 1.60 6.46
C PRO A 29 22.35 2.58 7.49
N ILE A 30 22.29 3.87 7.17
CA ILE A 30 22.69 4.98 8.06
C ILE A 30 21.47 5.86 8.29
N VAL A 31 21.04 5.97 9.54
CA VAL A 31 19.95 6.87 9.94
C VAL A 31 20.47 8.30 9.99
N GLU A 32 19.95 9.16 9.14
CA GLU A 32 20.35 10.56 9.03
C GLU A 32 19.43 11.51 9.80
N ALA A 33 18.16 11.10 10.01
CA ALA A 33 17.19 11.85 10.79
C ALA A 33 16.11 10.95 11.39
N GLU A 34 15.65 11.29 12.58
CA GLU A 34 14.43 10.81 13.23
C GLU A 34 13.76 12.02 13.89
N GLU A 35 12.59 12.41 13.42
CA GLU A 35 11.91 13.67 13.77
C GLU A 35 10.42 13.42 14.00
N ASP A 36 9.80 14.18 14.90
CA ASP A 36 8.34 14.23 14.99
C ASP A 36 7.80 15.23 13.96
N VAL A 37 6.71 14.83 13.29
CA VAL A 37 6.03 15.68 12.30
C VAL A 37 4.85 16.39 12.94
N TYR A 38 3.93 15.62 13.54
CA TYR A 38 2.79 16.16 14.27
C TYR A 38 2.18 15.10 15.20
N SER A 39 1.48 15.56 16.21
CA SER A 39 0.61 14.72 17.04
C SER A 39 -0.85 14.92 16.65
N TYR A 40 -1.67 13.90 16.83
CA TYR A 40 -3.09 13.93 16.47
C TYR A 40 -3.95 13.29 17.56
N GLU A 41 -5.22 13.69 17.60
CA GLU A 41 -6.23 13.02 18.41
C GLU A 41 -6.96 11.98 17.56
N PRO A 42 -7.24 10.76 18.09
CA PRO A 42 -7.99 9.73 17.36
C PRO A 42 -9.37 10.25 16.92
N ALA A 43 -9.66 10.11 15.64
CA ALA A 43 -10.93 10.56 15.07
C ALA A 43 -12.12 9.65 15.45
N ASN A 44 -11.86 8.42 15.90
CA ASN A 44 -12.84 7.39 16.23
C ASN A 44 -13.86 7.14 15.09
N ASN A 45 -13.40 7.31 13.85
CA ASN A 45 -14.19 7.16 12.61
C ASN A 45 -13.83 5.91 11.82
N GLY A 46 -13.09 4.99 12.41
CA GLY A 46 -12.57 3.77 11.78
C GLY A 46 -11.39 4.00 10.83
N ALA A 47 -10.89 5.23 10.72
CA ALA A 47 -9.68 5.58 9.98
C ALA A 47 -8.68 6.27 10.91
N GLY A 48 -7.43 6.34 10.48
CA GLY A 48 -6.35 7.06 11.16
C GLY A 48 -5.36 7.59 10.14
N PRO A 49 -4.30 8.31 10.55
CA PRO A 49 -3.34 8.91 9.63
C PRO A 49 -2.66 7.93 8.66
N MET A 50 -2.62 6.64 9.00
CA MET A 50 -1.99 5.60 8.16
C MET A 50 -3.02 4.77 7.37
N TRP A 51 -4.30 5.13 7.37
CA TRP A 51 -5.37 4.30 6.80
C TRP A 51 -5.26 4.03 5.30
N CYS A 52 -4.85 5.00 4.49
CA CYS A 52 -4.69 4.82 3.04
C CYS A 52 -3.38 4.11 2.67
N SER A 53 -3.16 2.90 3.17
CA SER A 53 -1.89 2.17 3.08
C SER A 53 -1.41 1.89 1.65
N GLY A 54 -2.30 1.77 0.67
CA GLY A 54 -1.96 1.59 -0.75
C GLY A 54 -1.48 2.85 -1.47
N SER A 55 -1.61 4.03 -0.85
CA SER A 55 -1.10 5.31 -1.35
C SER A 55 0.00 5.82 -0.44
N THR A 56 0.59 6.97 -0.73
CA THR A 56 1.57 7.59 0.15
C THR A 56 1.11 8.99 0.57
N CYS A 57 1.42 9.35 1.82
CA CYS A 57 1.28 10.72 2.35
C CYS A 57 2.61 11.45 2.45
N LEU A 58 3.65 10.95 1.78
CA LEU A 58 5.01 11.51 1.77
C LEU A 58 5.50 11.67 0.34
N ALA A 59 6.01 12.84 -0.02
CA ALA A 59 6.60 13.12 -1.32
C ALA A 59 7.97 13.76 -1.17
N ARG A 60 8.94 13.33 -2.00
CA ARG A 60 10.26 13.95 -2.15
C ARG A 60 10.43 14.47 -3.59
N LEU A 61 10.62 15.75 -3.75
CA LEU A 61 10.73 16.44 -5.03
C LEU A 61 12.03 17.27 -5.04
N GLY A 62 13.11 16.70 -5.59
CA GLY A 62 14.44 17.24 -5.39
C GLY A 62 14.84 17.16 -3.92
N ASP A 63 15.22 18.30 -3.34
CA ASP A 63 15.58 18.42 -1.91
C ASP A 63 14.36 18.66 -1.01
N GLU A 64 13.20 18.95 -1.60
CA GLU A 64 11.97 19.22 -0.87
C GLU A 64 11.30 17.93 -0.40
N VAL A 65 11.01 17.84 0.89
CA VAL A 65 10.25 16.73 1.48
C VAL A 65 8.97 17.29 2.11
N LEU A 66 7.83 16.75 1.66
CA LEU A 66 6.51 17.19 2.09
C LEU A 66 5.68 16.01 2.55
N ALA A 67 4.83 16.23 3.54
CA ALA A 67 3.92 15.23 4.09
C ALA A 67 2.51 15.79 4.20
N SER A 68 1.50 14.94 3.96
CA SER A 68 0.13 15.23 4.35
C SER A 68 -0.20 14.56 5.68
N GLY A 69 -1.06 15.20 6.46
CA GLY A 69 -1.54 14.70 7.73
C GLY A 69 -3.05 14.86 7.87
N LEU A 70 -3.57 14.40 9.00
CA LEU A 70 -4.95 14.55 9.40
C LEU A 70 -5.04 15.23 10.78
N GLU A 71 -5.96 16.16 10.89
CA GLU A 71 -6.41 16.72 12.16
C GLU A 71 -7.85 16.31 12.45
N THR A 72 -8.14 15.89 13.66
CA THR A 72 -9.49 15.57 14.12
C THR A 72 -10.21 16.83 14.57
N LEU A 73 -11.40 17.06 14.03
CA LEU A 73 -12.28 18.18 14.35
C LEU A 73 -13.21 17.76 15.50
N LYS A 74 -13.04 18.38 16.68
CA LYS A 74 -13.77 18.02 17.91
C LYS A 74 -15.28 18.28 17.83
N ASN A 75 -15.71 19.22 17.00
CA ASN A 75 -17.10 19.65 16.86
C ASN A 75 -17.86 18.93 15.74
N ALA A 76 -17.25 17.98 15.05
CA ALA A 76 -17.88 17.24 13.96
C ALA A 76 -18.08 15.77 14.32
N LYS A 77 -19.21 15.19 13.91
CA LYS A 77 -19.47 13.76 14.08
C LYS A 77 -18.63 12.90 13.13
N PRO A 78 -18.21 11.71 13.57
CA PRO A 78 -17.74 10.72 12.62
C PRO A 78 -18.84 10.42 11.56
N LEU A 79 -18.51 10.09 10.30
CA LEU A 79 -17.21 9.72 9.76
C LEU A 79 -16.39 10.90 9.18
N ASN A 80 -16.99 12.03 8.92
CA ASN A 80 -16.38 13.19 8.25
C ASN A 80 -15.90 14.23 9.27
N ASN A 81 -15.07 13.80 10.22
CA ASN A 81 -14.60 14.63 11.31
C ASN A 81 -13.09 14.93 11.27
N CYS A 82 -12.49 14.84 10.09
CA CYS A 82 -11.08 15.20 9.91
C CYS A 82 -10.94 16.30 8.85
N ARG A 83 -9.81 17.01 8.87
CA ARG A 83 -9.34 17.85 7.77
C ARG A 83 -7.89 17.49 7.43
N TRP A 84 -7.50 17.71 6.17
CA TRP A 84 -6.11 17.51 5.77
C TRP A 84 -5.21 18.62 6.29
N LEU A 85 -3.97 18.25 6.58
CA LEU A 85 -2.84 19.13 6.87
C LEU A 85 -1.76 18.91 5.82
N LEU A 86 -0.97 19.96 5.53
CA LEU A 86 0.22 19.88 4.69
C LEU A 86 1.44 20.39 5.47
N PHE A 87 2.48 19.57 5.50
CA PHE A 87 3.74 19.84 6.17
C PHE A 87 4.88 19.90 5.17
N LYS A 88 5.87 20.74 5.46
CA LYS A 88 7.15 20.80 4.75
C LYS A 88 8.29 20.63 5.75
N ARG A 89 9.28 19.81 5.39
CA ARG A 89 10.52 19.69 6.15
C ARG A 89 11.44 20.83 5.81
N ALA A 90 11.97 21.52 6.83
CA ALA A 90 12.95 22.60 6.76
C ALA A 90 14.19 22.25 7.58
N ALA A 91 15.21 23.12 7.56
CA ALA A 91 16.44 22.90 8.35
C ALA A 91 16.17 22.79 9.87
N GLY A 92 15.12 23.46 10.38
CA GLY A 92 14.71 23.43 11.79
C GLY A 92 13.68 22.35 12.14
N GLY A 93 13.40 21.40 11.25
CA GLY A 93 12.39 20.35 11.43
C GLY A 93 11.14 20.56 10.58
N TRP A 94 10.03 19.97 10.97
CA TRP A 94 8.77 19.99 10.23
C TRP A 94 7.93 21.21 10.57
N GLN A 95 7.33 21.81 9.55
CA GLN A 95 6.45 22.97 9.67
C GLN A 95 5.12 22.68 8.98
N GLN A 96 4.01 22.89 9.66
CA GLN A 96 2.69 22.92 9.02
C GLN A 96 2.59 24.19 8.16
N VAL A 97 2.36 24.01 6.87
CA VAL A 97 2.31 25.13 5.90
C VAL A 97 0.90 25.46 5.46
N GLN A 98 0.01 24.46 5.45
CA GLN A 98 -1.41 24.64 5.17
C GLN A 98 -2.28 23.61 5.88
N ALA A 99 -3.57 23.91 5.96
CA ALA A 99 -4.64 23.01 6.38
C ALA A 99 -5.88 23.27 5.51
N ASP A 100 -6.80 22.30 5.47
CA ASP A 100 -8.09 22.54 4.83
C ASP A 100 -8.86 23.65 5.57
N PRO A 101 -9.20 24.76 4.90
CA PRO A 101 -9.84 25.88 5.60
C PRO A 101 -11.31 25.60 5.95
N THR A 102 -11.99 24.73 5.19
CA THR A 102 -13.45 24.54 5.29
C THR A 102 -13.92 23.10 5.07
N GLY A 103 -13.12 22.28 4.42
CA GLY A 103 -13.49 20.91 4.05
C GLY A 103 -13.38 19.94 5.22
N ARG A 104 -14.16 18.88 5.16
CA ARG A 104 -14.08 17.75 6.09
C ARG A 104 -13.97 16.46 5.31
N THR A 105 -13.11 15.57 5.76
CA THR A 105 -12.86 14.26 5.17
C THR A 105 -12.81 13.19 6.25
N ARG A 106 -12.80 11.94 5.84
CA ARG A 106 -12.64 10.80 6.75
C ARG A 106 -11.19 10.32 6.83
N GLU A 107 -10.53 10.26 5.70
CA GLU A 107 -9.29 9.50 5.50
C GLU A 107 -8.11 10.41 5.18
N PRO A 108 -6.87 9.90 5.35
CA PRO A 108 -5.67 10.59 4.89
C PRO A 108 -5.77 11.00 3.43
N CYS A 109 -5.11 12.08 3.08
CA CYS A 109 -5.11 12.64 1.74
C CYS A 109 -3.76 12.36 1.07
N PRO A 110 -3.68 11.38 0.14
CA PRO A 110 -2.44 11.01 -0.53
C PRO A 110 -1.76 12.19 -1.23
N LEU A 111 -0.42 12.19 -1.19
CA LEU A 111 0.45 13.11 -1.91
C LEU A 111 1.14 12.43 -3.06
N VAL A 112 1.19 13.11 -4.20
CA VAL A 112 2.06 12.74 -5.33
C VAL A 112 2.70 14.00 -5.91
N GLY A 113 3.78 13.86 -6.67
CA GLY A 113 4.44 15.02 -7.22
C GLY A 113 5.15 14.80 -8.55
N PHE A 114 5.58 15.90 -9.15
CA PHE A 114 6.37 15.90 -10.38
C PHE A 114 7.75 16.52 -10.17
N PRO A 115 8.77 16.13 -10.95
CA PRO A 115 10.10 16.69 -10.84
C PRO A 115 10.19 18.21 -11.06
N ASP A 116 9.17 18.80 -11.68
CA ASP A 116 9.07 20.25 -11.88
C ASP A 116 8.57 21.02 -10.65
N GLY A 117 8.42 20.34 -9.51
CA GLY A 117 8.02 20.95 -8.23
C GLY A 117 6.51 21.07 -8.03
N ARG A 118 5.66 20.58 -8.97
CA ARG A 118 4.23 20.49 -8.73
C ARG A 118 3.92 19.34 -7.78
N LEU A 119 3.21 19.67 -6.72
CA LEU A 119 2.74 18.73 -5.70
C LEU A 119 1.21 18.62 -5.78
N PHE A 120 0.68 17.43 -5.63
CA PHE A 120 -0.77 17.17 -5.69
C PHE A 120 -1.22 16.40 -4.47
N LEU A 121 -2.29 16.86 -3.85
CA LEU A 121 -2.96 16.23 -2.72
C LEU A 121 -4.37 15.79 -3.17
N SER A 122 -4.70 14.51 -2.98
CA SER A 122 -6.03 14.00 -3.27
C SER A 122 -6.91 14.09 -2.02
N ALA A 123 -7.97 14.87 -2.08
CA ALA A 123 -8.96 15.00 -1.02
C ALA A 123 -10.32 14.44 -1.46
N ASN A 124 -11.14 14.05 -0.49
CA ASN A 124 -12.52 13.61 -0.71
C ASN A 124 -13.46 14.31 0.30
N PRO A 125 -13.59 15.65 0.21
CA PRO A 125 -14.40 16.39 1.16
C PRO A 125 -15.88 16.03 1.03
N THR A 126 -16.55 15.92 2.20
CA THR A 126 -18.00 15.79 2.23
C THR A 126 -18.67 17.05 1.70
N LEU A 127 -19.81 16.88 1.02
CA LEU A 127 -20.68 17.97 0.60
C LEU A 127 -21.73 18.33 1.67
N VAL A 128 -21.77 17.58 2.79
CA VAL A 128 -22.69 17.81 3.89
C VAL A 128 -22.13 18.89 4.81
N THR A 129 -22.87 19.97 4.99
CA THR A 129 -22.51 21.08 5.87
C THR A 129 -22.86 20.82 7.34
N ASN A 130 -23.89 20.00 7.60
CA ASN A 130 -24.31 19.64 8.96
C ASN A 130 -23.21 18.84 9.68
N LEU A 131 -22.68 19.39 10.77
CA LEU A 131 -21.62 18.77 11.59
C LEU A 131 -22.08 17.50 12.34
N GLU A 132 -23.37 17.33 12.52
CA GLU A 132 -23.98 16.17 13.19
C GLU A 132 -24.24 14.99 12.24
N ALA A 133 -24.03 15.16 10.92
CA ALA A 133 -24.24 14.09 9.97
C ALA A 133 -23.10 13.08 10.00
N TYR A 134 -23.43 11.79 10.11
CA TYR A 134 -22.46 10.69 10.09
C TYR A 134 -21.89 10.40 8.70
N SER A 135 -22.69 10.56 7.65
CA SER A 135 -22.29 10.23 6.29
C SER A 135 -22.96 11.15 5.28
N GLY A 136 -22.57 11.05 4.03
CA GLY A 136 -23.25 11.76 2.94
C GLY A 136 -22.41 11.82 1.68
N PRO A 137 -22.91 12.52 0.66
CA PRO A 137 -22.19 12.68 -0.59
C PRO A 137 -20.86 13.41 -0.37
N ALA A 138 -19.85 13.01 -1.14
CA ALA A 138 -18.53 13.62 -1.18
C ALA A 138 -18.15 13.95 -2.63
N ARG A 139 -17.19 14.85 -2.81
CA ARG A 139 -16.68 15.21 -4.13
C ARG A 139 -15.17 15.11 -4.18
N PRO A 140 -14.61 14.05 -4.79
CA PRO A 140 -13.17 13.91 -4.97
C PRO A 140 -12.57 15.11 -5.71
N GLU A 141 -11.47 15.62 -5.18
CA GLU A 141 -10.74 16.75 -5.76
C GLU A 141 -9.23 16.54 -5.61
N ILE A 142 -8.48 17.17 -6.49
CA ILE A 142 -7.01 17.24 -6.43
C ILE A 142 -6.61 18.69 -6.18
N LEU A 143 -5.81 18.91 -5.16
CA LEU A 143 -5.25 20.22 -4.82
C LEU A 143 -3.80 20.28 -5.31
N GLN A 144 -3.50 21.23 -6.20
CA GLN A 144 -2.17 21.43 -6.75
C GLN A 144 -1.45 22.57 -6.01
N PHE A 145 -0.27 22.26 -5.48
CA PHE A 145 0.63 23.19 -4.78
C PHE A 145 1.95 23.30 -5.53
N SER A 146 2.76 24.30 -5.14
CA SER A 146 4.19 24.37 -5.43
C SER A 146 5.00 23.80 -4.27
N ALA A 147 5.88 22.82 -4.51
CA ALA A 147 6.73 22.25 -3.46
C ALA A 147 7.73 23.27 -2.89
N SER A 148 8.19 24.23 -3.69
CA SER A 148 9.09 25.29 -3.24
C SER A 148 8.37 26.33 -2.35
N ASN A 149 7.09 26.60 -2.63
CA ASN A 149 6.26 27.54 -1.84
C ASN A 149 4.87 26.90 -1.55
N PRO A 150 4.79 25.87 -0.70
CA PRO A 150 3.53 25.18 -0.45
C PRO A 150 2.54 25.98 0.41
N ALA A 151 2.96 27.11 0.97
CA ALA A 151 2.09 28.06 1.68
C ALA A 151 1.30 28.98 0.74
N ALA A 152 1.68 29.09 -0.54
CA ALA A 152 0.92 29.84 -1.53
C ALA A 152 -0.45 29.22 -1.79
N PRO A 153 -1.44 30.00 -2.27
CA PRO A 153 -2.76 29.46 -2.63
C PRO A 153 -2.65 28.28 -3.60
N PHE A 154 -3.38 27.22 -3.32
CA PHE A 154 -3.45 26.03 -4.18
C PHE A 154 -4.48 26.18 -5.29
N GLN A 155 -4.28 25.46 -6.38
CA GLN A 155 -5.26 25.29 -7.44
C GLN A 155 -6.10 24.05 -7.18
N ARG A 156 -7.44 24.18 -7.20
CA ARG A 156 -8.35 23.03 -7.13
C ARG A 156 -8.61 22.49 -8.52
N LEU A 157 -8.38 21.19 -8.69
CA LEU A 157 -8.60 20.45 -9.92
C LEU A 157 -9.70 19.42 -9.67
N LEU A 158 -10.74 19.43 -10.49
CA LEU A 158 -11.82 18.44 -10.40
C LEU A 158 -11.54 17.34 -11.43
N PRO A 159 -11.41 16.06 -11.01
CA PRO A 159 -11.29 14.96 -11.94
C PRO A 159 -12.53 14.85 -12.86
N LEU A 160 -12.31 14.42 -14.09
CA LEU A 160 -13.38 14.10 -15.02
C LEU A 160 -13.82 12.66 -14.78
N TRP A 161 -15.09 12.48 -14.46
CA TRP A 161 -15.71 11.17 -14.27
C TRP A 161 -16.66 10.84 -15.43
N ASP A 162 -16.92 9.56 -15.64
CA ASP A 162 -17.97 9.10 -16.54
C ASP A 162 -19.33 9.22 -15.83
N GLY A 163 -20.08 10.30 -16.15
CA GLY A 163 -21.33 10.66 -15.47
C GLY A 163 -21.11 11.33 -14.12
N ALA A 164 -21.98 11.03 -13.16
CA ALA A 164 -21.98 11.57 -11.80
C ALA A 164 -21.93 10.43 -10.76
N PRO A 165 -20.76 9.81 -10.53
CA PRO A 165 -20.67 8.71 -9.59
C PRO A 165 -21.03 9.16 -8.16
N PRO A 166 -21.79 8.35 -7.39
CA PRO A 166 -22.27 8.70 -6.06
C PRO A 166 -21.17 8.50 -5.00
N PHE A 167 -20.15 9.34 -5.02
CA PHE A 167 -19.06 9.28 -4.03
C PHE A 167 -19.55 9.64 -2.63
N THR A 168 -19.02 8.94 -1.64
CA THR A 168 -19.26 9.16 -0.21
C THR A 168 -17.93 9.15 0.54
N GLU A 169 -17.97 9.32 1.85
CA GLU A 169 -16.80 9.16 2.73
C GLU A 169 -16.18 7.76 2.65
N HIS A 170 -16.92 6.72 2.25
CA HIS A 170 -16.43 5.36 2.03
C HIS A 170 -15.91 5.10 0.62
N SER A 171 -15.83 6.12 -0.21
CA SER A 171 -15.21 6.00 -1.54
C SER A 171 -13.69 6.05 -1.40
N TYR A 172 -13.11 4.92 -0.95
CA TYR A 172 -11.66 4.76 -0.76
C TYR A 172 -10.91 5.02 -2.05
N ARG A 173 -9.76 5.66 -1.94
CA ARG A 173 -9.01 6.14 -3.09
C ARG A 173 -7.59 5.62 -3.14
N SER A 174 -7.04 5.56 -4.36
CA SER A 174 -5.61 5.44 -4.61
C SER A 174 -5.19 6.45 -5.64
N PHE A 175 -4.05 7.08 -5.39
CA PHE A 175 -3.53 8.17 -6.18
C PHE A 175 -2.09 7.90 -6.57
N ALA A 176 -1.78 7.94 -7.87
CA ALA A 176 -0.45 7.68 -8.38
C ALA A 176 -0.03 8.69 -9.45
N ALA A 177 1.28 8.86 -9.61
CA ALA A 177 1.89 9.74 -10.59
C ALA A 177 2.99 9.04 -11.38
N ASP A 178 3.03 9.26 -12.68
CA ASP A 178 4.26 9.15 -13.46
C ASP A 178 5.00 10.49 -13.38
N GLY A 179 5.94 10.62 -12.44
CA GLY A 179 6.69 11.86 -12.23
C GLY A 179 7.37 12.37 -13.50
N PRO A 180 8.22 11.57 -14.17
CA PRO A 180 8.84 11.94 -15.46
C PRO A 180 7.86 12.22 -16.58
N GLY A 181 6.76 11.45 -16.65
CA GLY A 181 5.68 11.62 -17.64
C GLY A 181 4.79 12.83 -17.35
N ARG A 182 4.79 13.33 -16.10
CA ARG A 182 3.89 14.38 -15.62
C ARG A 182 2.41 14.02 -15.82
N GLU A 183 2.08 12.77 -15.52
CA GLU A 183 0.75 12.19 -15.65
C GLU A 183 0.24 11.72 -14.29
N LEU A 184 -1.08 11.79 -14.07
CA LEU A 184 -1.74 11.39 -12.81
C LEU A 184 -2.84 10.39 -13.08
N ILE A 185 -3.05 9.48 -12.13
CA ILE A 185 -4.24 8.63 -12.11
C ILE A 185 -4.82 8.57 -10.69
N LEU A 186 -6.14 8.71 -10.61
CA LEU A 186 -6.93 8.58 -9.39
C LEU A 186 -7.91 7.44 -9.57
N PHE A 187 -7.96 6.53 -8.60
CA PHE A 187 -9.03 5.54 -8.42
C PHE A 187 -9.85 5.90 -7.19
N GLN A 188 -11.17 5.70 -7.28
CA GLN A 188 -12.10 5.99 -6.19
C GLN A 188 -13.21 4.93 -6.17
N ASN A 189 -13.39 4.23 -5.06
CA ASN A 189 -14.37 3.14 -4.95
C ASN A 189 -15.81 3.65 -4.98
N ILE A 190 -16.69 2.87 -5.63
CA ILE A 190 -18.13 3.01 -5.55
C ILE A 190 -18.70 1.77 -4.87
N GLY A 191 -18.96 1.87 -3.58
CA GLY A 191 -19.50 0.76 -2.79
C GLY A 191 -18.70 -0.53 -3.00
N TYR A 192 -19.43 -1.64 -3.21
CA TYR A 192 -18.86 -2.97 -3.38
C TYR A 192 -18.79 -3.45 -4.84
N THR A 193 -19.01 -2.59 -5.83
CA THR A 193 -19.20 -3.01 -7.23
C THR A 193 -18.02 -2.72 -8.15
N HIS A 194 -17.36 -1.59 -8.00
CA HIS A 194 -16.28 -1.16 -8.89
C HIS A 194 -15.49 0.02 -8.28
N ALA A 195 -14.37 0.39 -8.92
CA ALA A 195 -13.77 1.70 -8.75
C ALA A 195 -13.98 2.54 -10.01
N GLU A 196 -14.30 3.81 -9.83
CA GLU A 196 -14.15 4.82 -10.87
C GLU A 196 -12.68 5.23 -10.96
N TRP A 197 -12.21 5.56 -12.16
CA TRP A 197 -10.87 6.11 -12.35
C TRP A 197 -10.87 7.29 -13.30
N ALA A 198 -9.92 8.22 -13.07
CA ALA A 198 -9.69 9.40 -13.92
C ALA A 198 -8.21 9.57 -14.18
N PHE A 199 -7.83 9.82 -15.44
CA PHE A 199 -6.47 9.99 -15.89
C PHE A 199 -6.23 11.40 -16.42
N ARG A 200 -5.14 12.05 -15.96
CA ARG A 200 -4.70 13.39 -16.35
C ARG A 200 -3.38 13.32 -17.12
N ASP A 201 -3.37 13.89 -18.31
CA ASP A 201 -2.21 13.89 -19.21
C ASP A 201 -1.12 14.92 -18.81
N ARG A 202 0.02 14.83 -19.46
CA ARG A 202 1.15 15.76 -19.26
C ARG A 202 0.84 17.24 -19.55
N LYS A 203 -0.21 17.51 -20.32
CA LYS A 203 -0.70 18.87 -20.60
C LYS A 203 -1.65 19.38 -19.51
N GLY A 204 -1.90 18.58 -18.51
CA GLY A 204 -2.78 18.93 -17.40
C GLY A 204 -4.27 18.78 -17.70
N ARG A 205 -4.65 17.98 -18.67
CA ARG A 205 -6.05 17.75 -19.07
C ARG A 205 -6.50 16.38 -18.62
N TRP A 206 -7.68 16.29 -18.07
CA TRP A 206 -8.35 15.01 -17.88
C TRP A 206 -8.83 14.50 -19.23
N ILE A 207 -8.27 13.40 -19.72
CA ILE A 207 -8.50 12.91 -21.09
C ILE A 207 -9.09 11.50 -21.15
N ALA A 208 -9.13 10.80 -20.03
CA ALA A 208 -9.73 9.48 -19.95
C ALA A 208 -10.31 9.25 -18.54
N SER A 209 -11.39 8.51 -18.48
CA SER A 209 -12.03 8.02 -17.28
C SER A 209 -12.72 6.70 -17.56
N GLY A 210 -13.12 5.98 -16.53
CA GLY A 210 -13.84 4.72 -16.69
C GLY A 210 -14.02 3.96 -15.38
N LYS A 211 -14.42 2.70 -15.52
CA LYS A 211 -14.75 1.81 -14.41
C LYS A 211 -13.86 0.58 -14.39
N LEU A 212 -13.34 0.25 -13.22
CA LEU A 212 -12.66 -1.02 -12.95
C LEU A 212 -13.61 -1.87 -12.11
N LYS A 213 -14.28 -2.84 -12.76
CA LYS A 213 -15.17 -3.79 -12.09
C LYS A 213 -14.37 -4.74 -11.21
N TRP A 214 -14.91 -5.05 -10.03
CA TRP A 214 -14.26 -5.97 -9.11
C TRP A 214 -14.27 -7.42 -9.61
N PRO A 215 -13.32 -8.25 -9.16
CA PRO A 215 -13.37 -9.70 -9.40
C PRO A 215 -14.65 -10.29 -8.79
N TRP A 216 -15.06 -11.44 -9.30
CA TRP A 216 -16.28 -12.12 -8.90
C TRP A 216 -15.99 -13.34 -8.04
N GLY A 217 -16.56 -13.41 -6.85
CA GLY A 217 -16.48 -14.54 -5.93
C GLY A 217 -17.64 -15.52 -6.19
N ALA A 218 -17.51 -16.36 -7.22
CA ALA A 218 -18.52 -17.34 -7.60
C ALA A 218 -18.60 -18.50 -6.59
N GLU A 219 -17.52 -18.76 -5.87
CA GLU A 219 -17.35 -19.84 -4.89
C GLU A 219 -17.95 -19.54 -3.51
N TYR A 220 -18.34 -18.32 -3.25
CA TYR A 220 -18.92 -17.93 -1.96
C TYR A 220 -20.35 -18.45 -1.78
N ASP A 221 -20.77 -18.69 -0.55
CA ASP A 221 -22.13 -19.13 -0.23
C ASP A 221 -23.20 -18.25 -0.89
N LYS A 222 -22.90 -16.97 -1.05
CA LYS A 222 -23.67 -16.04 -1.86
C LYS A 222 -22.73 -15.37 -2.85
N PRO A 223 -22.75 -15.77 -4.15
CA PRO A 223 -21.91 -15.17 -5.18
C PRO A 223 -22.05 -13.66 -5.26
N GLN A 224 -20.92 -12.93 -5.26
CA GLN A 224 -20.90 -11.47 -5.20
C GLN A 224 -19.59 -10.90 -5.76
N PRO A 225 -19.55 -9.59 -6.12
CA PRO A 225 -18.30 -8.91 -6.39
C PRO A 225 -17.41 -8.90 -5.15
N ILE A 226 -16.11 -9.05 -5.34
CA ILE A 226 -15.10 -8.94 -4.30
C ILE A 226 -14.50 -7.53 -4.38
N ARG A 227 -14.95 -6.61 -3.52
CA ARG A 227 -14.34 -5.29 -3.45
C ARG A 227 -12.85 -5.42 -3.18
N VAL A 228 -12.03 -4.71 -3.97
CA VAL A 228 -10.58 -4.67 -3.79
C VAL A 228 -10.20 -3.30 -3.23
N CYS A 229 -9.64 -3.29 -2.02
CA CYS A 229 -9.29 -2.07 -1.30
C CYS A 229 -7.80 -1.92 -1.08
N TYR A 230 -7.43 -0.72 -0.64
CA TYR A 230 -6.06 -0.31 -0.31
C TYR A 230 -5.05 -0.61 -1.42
N PRO A 231 -5.39 -0.36 -2.70
CA PRO A 231 -4.55 -0.82 -3.79
C PRO A 231 -3.29 0.02 -3.90
N ASP A 232 -2.18 -0.68 -4.08
CA ASP A 232 -0.97 -0.12 -4.62
C ASP A 232 -1.19 0.11 -6.12
N VAL A 233 -1.16 1.37 -6.53
CA VAL A 233 -1.32 1.76 -7.93
C VAL A 233 -0.02 2.38 -8.43
N ALA A 234 0.45 1.94 -9.60
CA ALA A 234 1.55 2.57 -10.30
C ALA A 234 1.14 3.00 -11.70
N LEU A 235 1.53 4.20 -12.07
CA LEU A 235 1.38 4.76 -13.41
C LEU A 235 2.77 4.94 -14.02
N LYS A 236 3.02 4.39 -15.21
CA LYS A 236 4.29 4.53 -15.92
C LYS A 236 4.06 4.52 -17.41
N LYS A 237 4.34 5.63 -18.10
CA LYS A 237 4.14 5.76 -19.56
C LYS A 237 2.74 5.32 -20.00
N ARG A 238 1.71 5.75 -19.26
CA ARG A 238 0.29 5.38 -19.42
C ARG A 238 -0.08 3.93 -19.07
N ALA A 239 0.90 3.04 -18.87
CA ALA A 239 0.60 1.75 -18.28
C ALA A 239 0.19 1.94 -16.81
N VAL A 240 -0.89 1.27 -16.41
CA VAL A 240 -1.38 1.29 -15.03
C VAL A 240 -1.36 -0.12 -14.48
N HIS A 241 -0.78 -0.27 -13.31
CA HIS A 241 -0.75 -1.49 -12.54
C HIS A 241 -1.52 -1.26 -11.25
N PHE A 242 -2.39 -2.18 -10.90
CA PHE A 242 -3.27 -2.10 -9.73
C PHE A 242 -3.19 -3.40 -8.95
N CYS A 243 -2.79 -3.35 -7.68
CA CYS A 243 -2.71 -4.51 -6.80
C CYS A 243 -3.35 -4.19 -5.45
N GLY A 244 -4.35 -4.96 -5.02
CA GLY A 244 -5.04 -4.71 -3.76
C GLY A 244 -5.64 -5.98 -3.17
N VAL A 245 -6.18 -5.87 -1.96
CA VAL A 245 -6.70 -6.99 -1.17
C VAL A 245 -8.23 -7.00 -1.15
N SER A 246 -8.83 -8.19 -1.06
CA SER A 246 -10.26 -8.35 -0.81
C SER A 246 -10.69 -7.57 0.43
N ASP A 247 -11.84 -6.91 0.37
CA ASP A 247 -12.44 -6.14 1.46
C ASP A 247 -13.97 -6.25 1.36
N ILE A 248 -14.48 -7.37 1.77
CA ILE A 248 -15.91 -7.68 1.81
C ILE A 248 -16.28 -8.21 3.19
N VAL A 249 -17.56 -8.18 3.55
CA VAL A 249 -18.02 -8.85 4.76
C VAL A 249 -17.82 -10.35 4.59
N GLU A 250 -17.38 -11.05 5.67
CA GLU A 250 -17.12 -12.49 5.67
C GLU A 250 -18.14 -13.27 4.82
N PRO A 251 -17.71 -13.84 3.68
CA PRO A 251 -18.64 -14.42 2.71
C PRO A 251 -19.12 -15.83 3.09
N TYR A 252 -18.42 -16.54 3.99
CA TYR A 252 -18.79 -17.89 4.44
C TYR A 252 -19.67 -17.82 5.70
N ALA A 253 -20.93 -18.23 5.56
CA ALA A 253 -21.96 -18.08 6.58
C ALA A 253 -21.58 -18.71 7.94
N GLN A 254 -20.96 -19.89 7.93
CA GLN A 254 -20.56 -20.57 9.16
C GLN A 254 -19.47 -19.82 9.93
N TRP A 255 -18.49 -19.26 9.23
CA TRP A 255 -17.43 -18.44 9.87
C TRP A 255 -18.00 -17.11 10.34
N ARG A 256 -18.85 -16.49 9.52
CA ARG A 256 -19.53 -15.25 9.88
C ARG A 256 -20.36 -15.39 11.14
N ALA A 257 -21.18 -16.46 11.23
CA ALA A 257 -22.01 -16.74 12.41
C ALA A 257 -21.14 -16.97 13.66
N PHE A 258 -20.06 -17.74 13.54
CA PHE A 258 -19.16 -17.99 14.67
C PHE A 258 -18.40 -16.72 15.11
N LYS A 259 -17.86 -15.95 14.18
CA LYS A 259 -17.21 -14.66 14.48
C LYS A 259 -18.19 -13.69 15.16
N LYS A 260 -19.46 -13.66 14.72
CA LYS A 260 -20.52 -12.87 15.36
C LYS A 260 -20.76 -13.30 16.80
N GLN A 261 -20.78 -14.61 17.09
CA GLN A 261 -20.89 -15.11 18.48
C GLN A 261 -19.75 -14.62 19.38
N LEU A 262 -18.54 -14.54 18.83
CA LEU A 262 -17.35 -14.08 19.57
C LEU A 262 -17.31 -12.56 19.77
N THR A 263 -17.77 -11.78 18.81
CA THR A 263 -17.54 -10.33 18.77
C THR A 263 -18.79 -9.47 18.92
N GLY A 264 -19.97 -10.05 18.76
CA GLY A 264 -21.25 -9.35 18.69
C GLY A 264 -21.45 -8.55 17.38
N ARG A 265 -20.53 -8.66 16.40
CA ARG A 265 -20.53 -7.83 15.18
C ARG A 265 -20.86 -8.64 13.93
N ASP A 266 -21.70 -8.06 13.05
CA ASP A 266 -22.04 -8.65 11.74
C ASP A 266 -21.09 -8.25 10.61
N TRP A 267 -20.23 -7.26 10.83
CA TRP A 267 -19.36 -6.64 9.82
C TRP A 267 -17.90 -7.03 9.99
N ASP A 268 -17.61 -8.30 10.15
CA ASP A 268 -16.23 -8.79 10.11
C ASP A 268 -15.80 -8.92 8.64
N TYR A 269 -14.73 -8.23 8.27
CA TYR A 269 -14.28 -8.15 6.87
C TYR A 269 -13.25 -9.20 6.54
N ASP A 270 -13.28 -9.61 5.27
CA ASP A 270 -12.32 -10.48 4.62
C ASP A 270 -11.22 -9.65 3.96
N PHE A 271 -9.95 -9.86 4.37
CA PHE A 271 -8.74 -9.28 3.79
C PHE A 271 -7.75 -10.42 3.50
N ARG A 272 -8.11 -11.35 2.63
CA ARG A 272 -7.35 -12.60 2.48
C ARG A 272 -7.11 -13.09 1.06
N ARG A 273 -7.49 -12.26 0.05
CA ARG A 273 -7.20 -12.54 -1.36
C ARG A 273 -6.52 -11.33 -1.98
N LEU A 274 -5.36 -11.51 -2.59
CA LEU A 274 -4.59 -10.44 -3.23
C LEU A 274 -4.80 -10.50 -4.74
N PHE A 275 -5.33 -9.43 -5.29
CA PHE A 275 -5.67 -9.32 -6.70
C PHE A 275 -4.78 -8.31 -7.42
N TYR A 276 -4.47 -8.60 -8.66
CA TYR A 276 -3.72 -7.73 -9.54
C TYR A 276 -4.41 -7.63 -10.90
N THR A 277 -4.41 -6.43 -11.48
CA THR A 277 -4.76 -6.17 -12.87
C THR A 277 -3.91 -5.05 -13.44
N TRP A 278 -3.87 -4.92 -14.76
CA TRP A 278 -3.07 -3.91 -15.41
C TRP A 278 -3.64 -3.53 -16.78
N THR A 279 -3.19 -2.39 -17.31
CA THR A 279 -3.37 -2.01 -18.70
C THR A 279 -2.06 -1.42 -19.23
N SER A 280 -1.75 -1.69 -20.49
CA SER A 280 -0.57 -1.10 -21.15
C SER A 280 -0.78 0.37 -21.53
N ASP A 281 -2.03 0.82 -21.64
CA ASP A 281 -2.38 2.21 -21.96
C ASP A 281 -3.78 2.51 -21.41
N VAL A 282 -3.85 3.26 -20.34
CA VAL A 282 -5.11 3.62 -19.67
C VAL A 282 -6.05 4.45 -20.54
N THR A 283 -5.53 5.17 -21.55
CA THR A 283 -6.36 5.95 -22.47
C THR A 283 -7.22 5.08 -23.39
N LYS A 284 -6.94 3.76 -23.46
CA LYS A 284 -7.76 2.77 -24.16
C LYS A 284 -8.87 2.18 -23.27
N GLY A 285 -8.90 2.51 -22.00
CA GLY A 285 -9.96 2.15 -21.07
C GLY A 285 -10.11 0.65 -20.73
N LYS A 286 -9.18 -0.21 -21.18
CA LYS A 286 -9.29 -1.66 -21.03
C LYS A 286 -8.20 -2.19 -20.10
N PHE A 287 -8.61 -2.77 -18.98
CA PHE A 287 -7.76 -3.54 -18.06
C PHE A 287 -7.78 -5.04 -18.41
N SER A 288 -6.70 -5.75 -18.04
CA SER A 288 -6.65 -7.21 -18.14
C SER A 288 -7.64 -7.85 -17.17
N ASP A 289 -7.91 -9.14 -17.37
CA ASP A 289 -8.59 -9.93 -16.35
C ASP A 289 -7.81 -9.91 -15.03
N TRP A 290 -8.54 -10.11 -13.93
CA TRP A 290 -7.95 -10.16 -12.61
C TRP A 290 -7.07 -11.41 -12.44
N LEU A 291 -5.88 -11.20 -11.92
CA LEU A 291 -4.95 -12.23 -11.51
C LEU A 291 -4.96 -12.32 -9.97
N GLU A 292 -5.34 -13.46 -9.40
CA GLU A 292 -5.19 -13.71 -7.97
C GLU A 292 -3.74 -14.10 -7.67
N LEU A 293 -3.00 -13.19 -7.03
CA LEU A 293 -1.59 -13.42 -6.68
C LEU A 293 -1.44 -14.30 -5.46
N ALA A 294 -2.34 -14.16 -4.49
CA ALA A 294 -2.28 -14.92 -3.24
C ALA A 294 -3.68 -15.08 -2.66
N SER A 295 -3.90 -16.20 -1.94
CA SER A 295 -5.14 -16.45 -1.24
C SER A 295 -4.91 -17.19 0.08
N ARG A 296 -5.60 -16.74 1.13
CA ARG A 296 -5.78 -17.39 2.42
C ARG A 296 -7.24 -17.73 2.68
N ASP A 297 -8.03 -17.80 1.61
CA ASP A 297 -9.48 -18.02 1.68
C ASP A 297 -9.83 -19.34 2.36
N LYS A 298 -9.07 -20.41 2.08
CA LYS A 298 -9.29 -21.75 2.65
C LYS A 298 -9.08 -21.84 4.16
N THR A 299 -8.32 -20.96 4.76
CA THR A 299 -7.93 -20.98 6.19
C THR A 299 -8.37 -19.74 6.93
N CYS A 300 -9.18 -18.88 6.29
CA CYS A 300 -9.57 -17.60 6.85
C CYS A 300 -8.38 -16.78 7.40
N GLY A 301 -7.24 -16.84 6.69
CA GLY A 301 -6.05 -16.08 7.08
C GLY A 301 -6.19 -14.60 6.76
N TRP A 302 -5.05 -13.91 6.65
CA TRP A 302 -5.02 -12.48 6.39
C TRP A 302 -3.90 -12.14 5.39
N ILE A 303 -4.17 -11.22 4.48
CA ILE A 303 -3.18 -10.67 3.56
C ILE A 303 -3.18 -9.14 3.73
N SER A 304 -1.99 -8.57 3.90
CA SER A 304 -1.79 -7.12 3.87
C SER A 304 -0.96 -6.76 2.65
N PRO A 305 -1.48 -5.94 1.72
CA PRO A 305 -0.67 -5.37 0.66
C PRO A 305 0.53 -4.62 1.23
N GLY A 306 1.64 -4.71 0.56
CA GLY A 306 2.86 -4.01 0.94
C GLY A 306 3.14 -2.85 0.00
N ASP A 307 3.70 -3.14 -1.17
CA ASP A 307 4.04 -2.15 -2.16
C ASP A 307 4.13 -2.74 -3.57
N LEU A 308 4.11 -1.87 -4.57
CA LEU A 308 4.25 -2.18 -5.98
C LEU A 308 5.23 -1.21 -6.63
N TRP A 309 6.26 -1.73 -7.29
CA TRP A 309 7.19 -0.97 -8.10
C TRP A 309 7.25 -1.52 -9.53
N VAL A 310 7.28 -0.65 -10.53
CA VAL A 310 7.38 -1.03 -11.94
C VAL A 310 8.79 -0.78 -12.44
N ALA A 311 9.49 -1.85 -12.79
CA ALA A 311 10.84 -1.80 -13.32
C ALA A 311 10.90 -1.12 -14.71
N PRO A 312 12.10 -0.69 -15.18
CA PRO A 312 12.24 -0.08 -16.50
C PRO A 312 11.72 -0.92 -17.66
N ASP A 313 11.78 -2.25 -17.54
CA ASP A 313 11.32 -3.22 -18.53
C ASP A 313 9.82 -3.53 -18.46
N GLY A 314 9.08 -2.83 -17.58
CA GLY A 314 7.63 -2.97 -17.39
C GLY A 314 7.20 -4.13 -16.49
N ALA A 315 8.13 -4.83 -15.85
CA ALA A 315 7.79 -5.82 -14.83
C ALA A 315 7.30 -5.13 -13.55
N ALA A 316 6.19 -5.61 -12.99
CA ALA A 316 5.70 -5.18 -11.70
C ALA A 316 6.27 -6.07 -10.60
N HIS A 317 6.96 -5.46 -9.64
CA HIS A 317 7.51 -6.09 -8.45
C HIS A 317 6.56 -5.80 -7.29
N ILE A 318 6.06 -6.83 -6.63
CA ILE A 318 4.98 -6.73 -5.64
C ILE A 318 5.41 -7.45 -4.37
N VAL A 319 5.26 -6.78 -3.23
CA VAL A 319 5.49 -7.37 -1.89
C VAL A 319 4.21 -7.31 -1.06
N TRP A 320 3.99 -8.33 -0.23
CA TRP A 320 2.88 -8.40 0.70
C TRP A 320 3.23 -9.28 1.90
N THR A 321 2.46 -9.14 2.98
CA THR A 321 2.57 -10.05 4.13
C THR A 321 1.32 -10.90 4.28
N GLU A 322 1.47 -12.08 4.86
CA GLU A 322 0.38 -13.04 5.10
C GLU A 322 0.42 -13.56 6.53
N ARG A 323 -0.74 -13.79 7.10
CA ARG A 323 -0.99 -14.62 8.27
C ARG A 323 -1.79 -15.85 7.81
N ALA A 324 -1.35 -17.06 8.18
CA ALA A 324 -1.89 -18.28 7.60
C ALA A 324 -3.36 -18.54 7.94
N LEU A 325 -3.77 -18.25 9.17
CA LEU A 325 -5.14 -18.54 9.63
C LEU A 325 -5.65 -17.47 10.63
N ASP A 326 -6.95 -17.39 10.78
CA ASP A 326 -7.59 -16.58 11.83
C ASP A 326 -7.61 -17.37 13.14
N GLU A 327 -6.89 -16.90 14.16
CA GLU A 327 -6.80 -17.57 15.47
C GLU A 327 -8.17 -17.78 16.14
N ARG A 328 -9.13 -16.90 15.88
CA ARG A 328 -10.49 -17.02 16.42
C ARG A 328 -11.23 -18.26 15.90
N LEU A 329 -10.86 -18.74 14.71
CA LEU A 329 -11.45 -19.89 14.06
C LEU A 329 -10.67 -21.20 14.26
N ARG A 330 -9.43 -21.08 14.76
CA ARG A 330 -8.45 -22.16 14.78
C ARG A 330 -8.96 -23.42 15.48
N GLU A 331 -9.38 -23.29 16.73
CA GLU A 331 -9.78 -24.44 17.54
C GLU A 331 -10.97 -25.20 16.92
N LYS A 332 -11.96 -24.48 16.40
CA LYS A 332 -13.19 -25.06 15.90
C LYS A 332 -13.10 -25.58 14.47
N PHE A 333 -12.41 -24.82 13.58
CA PHE A 333 -12.44 -25.10 12.14
C PHE A 333 -11.12 -25.61 11.59
N PHE A 334 -10.00 -25.32 12.30
CA PHE A 334 -8.65 -25.65 11.84
C PHE A 334 -7.81 -26.31 12.94
N PRO A 335 -8.36 -27.32 13.70
CA PRO A 335 -7.60 -27.97 14.76
C PRO A 335 -6.35 -28.62 14.17
N GLY A 336 -5.20 -28.41 14.77
CA GLY A 336 -3.93 -28.96 14.31
C GLY A 336 -3.22 -28.18 13.19
N GLN A 337 -3.83 -27.13 12.60
CA GLN A 337 -3.09 -26.24 11.72
C GLN A 337 -2.19 -25.29 12.50
N LYS A 338 -0.95 -25.15 12.03
CA LYS A 338 0.02 -24.23 12.62
C LYS A 338 -0.15 -22.82 12.07
N GLN A 339 0.04 -21.83 12.94
CA GLN A 339 0.12 -20.44 12.51
C GLN A 339 1.45 -20.18 11.80
N SER A 340 1.39 -19.36 10.78
CA SER A 340 2.60 -18.79 10.18
C SER A 340 2.35 -17.37 9.69
N HIS A 341 3.42 -16.60 9.66
CA HIS A 341 3.48 -15.25 9.10
C HIS A 341 4.57 -15.20 8.05
N SER A 342 4.31 -14.56 6.93
CA SER A 342 5.31 -14.50 5.86
C SER A 342 5.36 -13.13 5.20
N LEU A 343 6.56 -12.76 4.75
CA LEU A 343 6.80 -11.69 3.78
C LEU A 343 7.03 -12.36 2.42
N ASN A 344 6.21 -11.99 1.44
CA ASN A 344 6.20 -12.59 0.12
C ASN A 344 6.52 -11.55 -0.95
N TYR A 345 7.01 -12.02 -2.08
CA TYR A 345 7.39 -11.22 -3.23
C TYR A 345 7.03 -11.94 -4.52
N ALA A 346 6.52 -11.19 -5.50
CA ALA A 346 6.26 -11.68 -6.84
C ALA A 346 6.70 -10.68 -7.90
N VAL A 347 7.04 -11.21 -9.06
CA VAL A 347 7.29 -10.45 -10.30
C VAL A 347 6.21 -10.81 -11.30
N VAL A 348 5.51 -9.79 -11.81
CA VAL A 348 4.44 -9.94 -12.79
C VAL A 348 4.78 -9.11 -14.03
N ARG A 349 4.66 -9.71 -15.22
CA ARG A 349 4.84 -8.99 -16.50
C ARG A 349 3.71 -9.35 -17.45
N ALA A 350 3.10 -8.35 -18.06
CA ALA A 350 1.99 -8.53 -19.00
C ALA A 350 0.89 -9.47 -18.47
N GLY A 351 0.51 -9.32 -17.19
CA GLY A 351 -0.52 -10.13 -16.55
C GLY A 351 -0.11 -11.57 -16.19
N LYS A 352 1.17 -11.94 -16.34
CA LYS A 352 1.68 -13.28 -16.00
C LYS A 352 2.66 -13.21 -14.83
N VAL A 353 2.51 -14.09 -13.84
CA VAL A 353 3.50 -14.28 -12.77
C VAL A 353 4.75 -14.91 -13.37
N LEU A 354 5.87 -14.23 -13.28
CA LEU A 354 7.18 -14.74 -13.69
C LEU A 354 7.88 -15.49 -12.57
N SER A 355 7.74 -14.98 -11.34
CA SER A 355 8.29 -15.63 -10.15
C SER A 355 7.49 -15.25 -8.91
N ARG A 356 7.53 -16.12 -7.89
CA ARG A 356 6.97 -15.88 -6.57
C ARG A 356 7.86 -16.53 -5.53
N HIS A 357 8.19 -15.78 -4.46
CA HIS A 357 9.10 -16.23 -3.40
C HIS A 357 8.58 -15.79 -2.04
N THR A 358 8.80 -16.61 -1.03
CA THR A 358 8.67 -16.22 0.37
C THR A 358 10.05 -15.73 0.83
N LEU A 359 10.13 -14.46 1.20
CA LEU A 359 11.37 -13.80 1.62
C LEU A 359 11.68 -14.07 3.09
N LEU A 360 10.63 -14.13 3.94
CA LEU A 360 10.73 -14.43 5.35
C LEU A 360 9.51 -15.26 5.77
N LEU A 361 9.75 -16.30 6.57
CA LEU A 361 8.71 -17.15 7.14
C LEU A 361 8.92 -17.29 8.65
N ALA A 362 7.94 -16.84 9.44
CA ALA A 362 7.81 -17.14 10.85
C ALA A 362 6.74 -18.23 11.01
N GLU A 363 7.13 -19.39 11.54
CA GLU A 363 6.24 -20.55 11.71
C GLU A 363 6.19 -20.95 13.17
N GLU A 364 5.00 -21.20 13.68
CA GLU A 364 4.77 -21.65 15.05
C GLU A 364 5.64 -22.87 15.42
N GLY A 365 6.36 -22.73 16.53
CA GLY A 365 7.30 -23.75 17.01
C GLY A 365 8.69 -23.71 16.35
N LYS A 366 8.95 -22.77 15.43
CA LYS A 366 10.27 -22.61 14.79
C LYS A 366 10.82 -21.19 14.95
N SER A 367 10.10 -20.17 14.51
CA SER A 367 10.52 -18.77 14.57
C SER A 367 9.30 -17.89 14.84
N ASN A 368 9.50 -16.89 15.69
CA ASN A 368 8.49 -15.88 16.02
C ASN A 368 8.88 -14.46 15.55
N GLU A 369 9.87 -14.33 14.66
CA GLU A 369 10.17 -13.05 14.04
C GLU A 369 9.16 -12.73 12.94
N ILE A 370 8.07 -12.08 13.34
CA ILE A 370 6.88 -11.84 12.52
C ILE A 370 7.08 -10.62 11.63
N PRO A 371 7.16 -10.78 10.28
CA PRO A 371 7.24 -9.66 9.37
C PRO A 371 5.88 -8.96 9.27
N SER A 372 5.90 -7.64 9.24
CA SER A 372 4.72 -6.85 8.91
C SER A 372 5.12 -5.64 8.08
N LEU A 373 4.14 -5.04 7.44
CA LEU A 373 4.22 -3.87 6.59
C LEU A 373 5.55 -3.76 5.81
N ALA A 374 5.51 -3.92 4.52
CA ALA A 374 6.69 -3.85 3.65
C ALA A 374 6.53 -2.74 2.61
N ARG A 375 7.63 -2.07 2.27
CA ARG A 375 7.69 -1.04 1.22
C ARG A 375 8.91 -1.26 0.34
N LEU A 376 8.77 -0.95 -0.94
CA LEU A 376 9.84 -1.06 -1.93
C LEU A 376 10.58 0.27 -2.09
N GLN A 377 11.90 0.22 -2.14
CA GLN A 377 12.78 1.34 -2.44
C GLN A 377 13.63 1.00 -3.66
N ALA A 378 13.52 1.80 -4.72
CA ALA A 378 14.37 1.69 -5.89
C ALA A 378 15.44 2.79 -5.90
N THR A 379 16.65 2.45 -6.36
CA THR A 379 17.73 3.41 -6.56
C THR A 379 17.82 3.87 -8.02
N PRO A 380 18.55 4.96 -8.32
CA PRO A 380 18.78 5.40 -9.69
C PRO A 380 19.45 4.34 -10.58
N GLU A 381 20.24 3.44 -9.98
CA GLU A 381 20.89 2.32 -10.65
C GLU A 381 19.97 1.09 -10.84
N ASN A 382 18.66 1.23 -10.53
CA ASN A 382 17.66 0.16 -10.56
C ASN A 382 17.95 -1.01 -9.60
N ARG A 383 18.69 -0.78 -8.50
CA ARG A 383 18.69 -1.72 -7.40
C ARG A 383 17.36 -1.58 -6.63
N LEU A 384 16.79 -2.70 -6.23
CA LEU A 384 15.51 -2.76 -5.52
C LEU A 384 15.71 -3.29 -4.11
N PHE A 385 15.12 -2.64 -3.14
CA PHE A 385 15.17 -3.01 -1.72
C PHE A 385 13.75 -3.12 -1.17
N VAL A 386 13.56 -4.03 -0.22
CA VAL A 386 12.36 -4.07 0.62
C VAL A 386 12.73 -3.62 2.03
N PHE A 387 12.01 -2.61 2.53
CA PHE A 387 12.05 -2.15 3.91
C PHE A 387 10.82 -2.70 4.61
N TYR A 388 10.98 -3.34 5.77
CA TYR A 388 9.89 -3.97 6.50
C TYR A 388 10.10 -3.92 8.01
N TYR A 389 9.02 -4.05 8.78
CA TYR A 389 9.06 -4.17 10.24
C TYR A 389 9.04 -5.64 10.65
N VAL A 390 9.77 -5.97 11.71
CA VAL A 390 9.74 -7.27 12.37
C VAL A 390 9.42 -7.09 13.83
N GLY A 391 8.41 -7.82 14.30
CA GLY A 391 8.04 -7.90 15.71
C GLY A 391 8.08 -9.34 16.21
N GLY A 392 7.79 -9.54 17.50
CA GLY A 392 7.71 -10.86 18.12
C GLY A 392 8.94 -11.22 18.95
N THR A 393 9.50 -12.41 18.74
CA THR A 393 10.66 -12.89 19.52
C THR A 393 11.68 -13.60 18.63
N ASP A 394 12.96 -13.49 18.95
CA ASP A 394 14.03 -14.25 18.29
C ASP A 394 14.05 -15.74 18.74
N ALA A 395 14.98 -16.50 18.23
CA ALA A 395 15.15 -17.92 18.54
C ALA A 395 15.48 -18.19 20.03
N ALA A 396 15.98 -17.19 20.77
CA ALA A 396 16.26 -17.26 22.20
C ALA A 396 15.06 -16.79 23.05
N GLY A 397 13.91 -16.40 22.43
CA GLY A 397 12.74 -15.88 23.10
C GLY A 397 12.84 -14.42 23.52
N LYS A 398 13.88 -13.69 23.09
CA LYS A 398 14.05 -12.26 23.36
C LYS A 398 13.12 -11.44 22.46
N PRO A 399 12.41 -10.41 22.99
CA PRO A 399 11.59 -9.54 22.17
C PRO A 399 12.35 -8.87 21.01
N VAL A 400 11.76 -8.92 19.81
CA VAL A 400 12.24 -8.24 18.61
C VAL A 400 11.24 -7.15 18.24
N SER A 401 11.75 -5.95 17.98
CA SER A 401 10.97 -4.83 17.45
C SER A 401 11.93 -3.94 16.67
N GLU A 402 12.00 -4.14 15.37
CA GLU A 402 12.98 -3.46 14.53
C GLU A 402 12.54 -3.34 13.07
N ASN A 403 13.16 -2.42 12.34
CA ASN A 403 13.03 -2.35 10.90
C ASN A 403 14.24 -2.97 10.23
N ARG A 404 14.01 -3.67 9.11
CA ARG A 404 15.06 -4.30 8.29
C ARG A 404 14.97 -3.86 6.84
N LEU A 405 16.10 -3.89 6.17
CA LEU A 405 16.25 -3.75 4.72
C LEU A 405 16.81 -5.04 4.12
N MET A 406 16.33 -5.41 2.94
CA MET A 406 16.82 -6.55 2.17
C MET A 406 16.87 -6.14 0.69
N GLU A 407 17.96 -6.43 0.01
CA GLU A 407 18.05 -6.23 -1.45
C GLU A 407 17.34 -7.36 -2.18
N LEU A 408 16.55 -7.01 -3.18
CA LEU A 408 15.88 -7.93 -4.10
C LEU A 408 16.61 -7.87 -5.45
N TYR A 409 17.19 -8.98 -5.87
CA TYR A 409 17.91 -9.01 -7.15
C TYR A 409 16.94 -9.15 -8.31
N LEU A 410 16.97 -8.22 -9.26
CA LEU A 410 16.09 -8.27 -10.44
C LEU A 410 16.33 -9.49 -11.33
N SER A 411 17.53 -10.10 -11.22
CA SER A 411 17.89 -11.38 -11.85
C SER A 411 17.36 -12.62 -11.10
N GLY A 412 16.72 -12.44 -9.94
CA GLY A 412 16.21 -13.50 -9.05
C GLY A 412 17.00 -13.62 -7.75
N GLY A 413 16.31 -14.01 -6.68
CA GLY A 413 16.87 -14.12 -5.33
C GLY A 413 16.92 -12.80 -4.57
N ASN A 414 17.54 -12.82 -3.38
CA ASN A 414 17.66 -11.68 -2.47
C ASN A 414 18.96 -11.75 -1.65
N GLY A 415 19.37 -10.60 -1.12
CA GLY A 415 20.44 -10.48 -0.15
C GLY A 415 20.02 -10.90 1.25
N ALA A 416 20.96 -10.95 2.18
CA ALA A 416 20.65 -11.09 3.59
C ALA A 416 19.97 -9.83 4.12
N PRO A 417 18.99 -9.94 5.04
CA PRO A 417 18.41 -8.80 5.70
C PRO A 417 19.44 -8.10 6.60
N VAL A 418 19.35 -6.77 6.64
CA VAL A 418 20.19 -5.91 7.48
C VAL A 418 19.30 -5.05 8.34
N GLN A 419 19.58 -4.98 9.64
CA GLN A 419 18.85 -4.11 10.57
C GLN A 419 19.08 -2.63 10.21
N VAL A 420 18.03 -1.85 10.24
CA VAL A 420 18.10 -0.38 10.16
C VAL A 420 18.15 0.16 11.59
N PRO A 421 19.22 0.90 11.98
CA PRO A 421 19.46 1.27 13.37
C PRO A 421 18.60 2.49 13.79
N LEU A 422 17.26 2.42 13.58
CA LEU A 422 16.32 3.40 14.11
C LEU A 422 16.29 3.32 15.63
N LYS A 423 16.34 4.44 16.32
CA LYS A 423 16.14 4.53 17.78
C LYS A 423 14.70 4.13 18.16
N HIS A 424 13.77 4.49 17.27
CA HIS A 424 12.34 4.25 17.43
C HIS A 424 11.80 3.54 16.18
N PRO A 425 11.68 2.21 16.19
CA PRO A 425 11.17 1.46 15.05
C PRO A 425 9.76 1.93 14.61
N LEU A 426 9.53 1.92 13.31
CA LEU A 426 8.25 2.28 12.70
C LEU A 426 7.45 1.02 12.39
N SER A 427 6.29 0.85 13.01
CA SER A 427 5.41 -0.31 12.78
C SER A 427 4.37 -0.10 11.68
N SER A 428 4.06 1.16 11.35
CA SER A 428 3.18 1.55 10.24
C SER A 428 3.75 2.81 9.59
N TYR A 429 3.93 2.80 8.25
CA TYR A 429 4.61 3.91 7.57
C TYR A 429 4.29 3.99 6.07
N PHE A 430 4.42 5.19 5.55
CA PHE A 430 4.53 5.51 4.12
C PHE A 430 6.00 5.73 3.74
N THR A 431 6.29 5.65 2.44
CA THR A 431 7.58 6.04 1.87
C THR A 431 7.38 7.04 0.75
N ALA A 432 8.40 7.86 0.47
CA ALA A 432 8.46 8.67 -0.74
C ALA A 432 8.74 7.75 -1.94
N THR A 433 7.68 7.23 -2.54
CA THR A 433 7.74 6.16 -3.53
C THR A 433 7.72 6.66 -4.98
N ALA A 434 8.32 5.87 -5.89
CA ALA A 434 8.29 6.18 -7.33
C ALA A 434 6.86 6.27 -7.91
N ARG A 435 5.92 5.46 -7.40
CA ARG A 435 4.50 5.54 -7.82
C ARG A 435 3.79 6.79 -7.28
N GLY A 436 4.35 7.45 -6.27
CA GLY A 436 3.97 8.81 -5.82
C GLY A 436 4.69 9.92 -6.60
N GLY A 437 5.48 9.59 -7.63
CA GLY A 437 6.22 10.54 -8.44
C GLY A 437 7.56 10.97 -7.85
N SER A 438 7.93 10.52 -6.64
CA SER A 438 9.26 10.75 -6.06
C SER A 438 10.31 9.98 -6.88
N PRO A 439 11.39 10.60 -7.33
CA PRO A 439 12.39 9.89 -8.12
C PRO A 439 13.09 8.81 -7.30
N PRO A 440 13.60 7.73 -7.94
CA PRO A 440 14.44 6.73 -7.29
C PRO A 440 15.58 7.36 -6.49
N SER A 441 15.95 6.78 -5.34
CA SER A 441 16.92 7.38 -4.42
C SER A 441 17.71 6.33 -3.64
N LYS A 442 18.95 6.68 -3.29
CA LYS A 442 19.77 5.98 -2.30
C LYS A 442 19.37 6.32 -0.85
N THR A 443 18.43 7.23 -0.70
CA THR A 443 17.87 7.63 0.59
C THR A 443 16.41 7.23 0.64
N LEU A 444 16.05 6.48 1.67
CA LEU A 444 14.70 6.09 2.01
C LEU A 444 14.11 7.15 2.96
N GLU A 445 12.99 7.72 2.56
CA GLU A 445 12.20 8.67 3.36
C GLU A 445 10.98 7.93 3.91
N LEU A 446 10.77 8.02 5.21
CA LEU A 446 9.73 7.32 5.96
C LEU A 446 8.84 8.32 6.71
N LEU A 447 7.53 8.12 6.68
CA LEU A 447 6.55 8.84 7.49
C LEU A 447 5.65 7.81 8.17
N GLY A 448 5.65 7.73 9.51
CA GLY A 448 4.91 6.66 10.15
C GLY A 448 4.71 6.80 11.65
N LEU A 449 4.21 5.73 12.24
CA LEU A 449 3.96 5.62 13.68
C LEU A 449 5.09 4.82 14.33
N ARG A 450 5.71 5.39 15.34
CA ARG A 450 6.70 4.71 16.18
C ARG A 450 6.03 3.70 17.10
N VAL A 451 6.70 2.60 17.33
CA VAL A 451 6.30 1.65 18.38
C VAL A 451 6.30 2.38 19.74
N GLY A 452 5.21 2.29 20.48
CA GLY A 452 5.07 2.90 21.80
C GLY A 452 4.60 4.37 21.82
N THR A 453 4.47 5.05 20.65
CA THR A 453 3.95 6.42 20.56
C THR A 453 2.85 6.55 19.51
N PRO A 454 1.66 5.95 19.73
CA PRO A 454 0.66 5.77 18.67
C PRO A 454 -0.03 7.06 18.21
N ALA A 455 0.09 8.16 18.95
CA ALA A 455 -0.56 9.44 18.62
C ALA A 455 0.37 10.47 17.97
N THR A 456 1.59 10.06 17.59
CA THR A 456 2.57 10.94 16.95
C THR A 456 3.00 10.35 15.62
N VAL A 457 2.81 11.11 14.55
CA VAL A 457 3.36 10.79 13.23
C VAL A 457 4.79 11.32 13.18
N SER A 458 5.72 10.44 12.85
CA SER A 458 7.16 10.70 12.86
C SER A 458 7.75 10.45 11.48
N TYR A 459 8.88 11.06 11.24
CA TYR A 459 9.66 10.93 10.03
C TYR A 459 11.01 10.31 10.32
N ALA A 460 11.52 9.50 9.40
CA ALA A 460 12.90 9.07 9.41
C ALA A 460 13.51 9.14 8.00
N ARG A 461 14.81 9.46 7.96
CA ARG A 461 15.62 9.44 6.75
C ARG A 461 16.74 8.43 6.91
N VAL A 462 16.85 7.51 5.97
CA VAL A 462 17.82 6.41 5.99
C VAL A 462 18.58 6.37 4.68
N ARG A 463 19.88 6.57 4.72
CA ARG A 463 20.76 6.34 3.57
C ARG A 463 21.13 4.86 3.50
N LEU A 464 21.09 4.26 2.29
CA LEU A 464 21.26 2.82 2.12
C LEU A 464 22.72 2.36 2.29
N TRP A 465 23.69 3.23 1.98
CA TRP A 465 25.15 3.03 2.15
C TRP A 465 25.92 4.35 2.19
#